data_fe382e80923437138a7d9da087c23247
#
_entry.id   fe382e80923437138a7d9da087c23247
#
_cell.length_a   1.000
_cell.length_b   1.000
_cell.length_c   1.000
_cell.angle_alpha   90.00
_cell.angle_beta   90.00
_cell.angle_gamma   90.00
#
_symmetry.space_group_name_H-M   'P 1'
#
loop_
_entity.id
_entity.type
_entity.pdbx_description
1 polymer ?
#
loop_
_entity_poly.entity_id
_entity_poly.type
_entity_poly.pdbx_seq_one_letter_code
_entity_poly.pdbx_strand_id
1 'polypeptide(L)'
;AEGATSLMTNSGRAMKTYHTEAMDFHSSINFDALEDDKWEVMDPTGMAGDANVGLELVANELTLVDLGLDEENEPLGIARVGLIGLDDTGWLLQIADAQGLNTDTVSVPKLDGCEWHQVSLLNSSAHQVEPPASSWEVCITQYMELLDGEIPYLVVGLLTPTDRVQVYETREVDWETWKTNSWDDLEFSPEWNAIGYDWKIFDLSTSAYTVDYDKLYCVRTEEGREFLMRMLDFYDANGNTGNVTFEALER
;
A
#
# COMPACT_ATOMS: atom_id res chain seq x y z
N ALA A 1 -20.60 -9.78 5.77
CA ALA A 1 -19.90 -8.61 6.28
C ALA A 1 -20.13 -7.47 5.30
N GLU A 2 -20.76 -6.40 5.73
CA GLU A 2 -20.83 -5.16 5.00
C GLU A 2 -19.39 -4.60 5.02
N GLY A 3 -18.64 -4.87 3.97
CA GLY A 3 -17.30 -4.33 3.85
C GLY A 3 -17.38 -2.81 3.71
N ALA A 4 -16.71 -2.10 4.57
CA ALA A 4 -16.57 -0.65 4.42
C ALA A 4 -15.95 -0.37 3.05
N THR A 5 -16.54 0.56 2.31
CA THR A 5 -15.98 1.05 1.06
C THR A 5 -15.00 2.16 1.42
N SER A 6 -13.72 1.87 1.42
CA SER A 6 -12.70 2.89 1.68
C SER A 6 -11.90 3.19 0.42
N LEU A 7 -11.55 4.47 0.25
CA LEU A 7 -10.66 4.95 -0.79
C LEU A 7 -9.28 5.15 -0.19
N MET A 8 -8.29 4.43 -0.70
CA MET A 8 -6.90 4.68 -0.38
C MET A 8 -6.23 5.41 -1.54
N THR A 9 -5.39 6.37 -1.21
CA THR A 9 -4.65 7.16 -2.21
C THR A 9 -3.23 6.61 -2.41
N ASN A 10 -2.67 6.86 -3.58
CA ASN A 10 -1.26 6.54 -3.84
C ASN A 10 -0.36 7.53 -3.07
N SER A 11 0.12 7.11 -1.91
CA SER A 11 1.00 7.92 -1.06
C SER A 11 2.33 8.31 -1.73
N GLY A 12 2.83 7.50 -2.66
CA GLY A 12 4.04 7.81 -3.44
C GLY A 12 3.94 9.07 -4.31
N ARG A 13 2.71 9.61 -4.49
CA ARG A 13 2.45 10.88 -5.21
C ARG A 13 2.05 12.02 -4.30
N ALA A 14 2.14 11.88 -3.00
CA ALA A 14 1.67 12.87 -2.02
C ALA A 14 0.20 13.27 -2.19
N MET A 15 -0.65 12.33 -2.60
CA MET A 15 -2.09 12.53 -2.77
C MET A 15 -2.77 12.85 -1.44
N LYS A 16 -3.83 13.68 -1.52
CA LYS A 16 -4.65 14.06 -0.37
C LYS A 16 -6.12 13.94 -0.71
N THR A 17 -6.95 13.76 0.31
CA THR A 17 -8.40 13.75 0.18
C THR A 17 -9.04 14.88 0.96
N TYR A 18 -10.16 15.39 0.47
CA TYR A 18 -11.00 16.37 1.15
C TYR A 18 -12.44 15.88 1.15
N HIS A 19 -12.98 15.70 2.34
CA HIS A 19 -14.37 15.29 2.52
C HIS A 19 -15.27 16.51 2.57
N THR A 20 -16.26 16.59 1.68
CA THR A 20 -17.07 17.81 1.50
C THR A 20 -18.32 17.88 2.38
N GLU A 21 -18.49 16.96 3.33
CA GLU A 21 -19.62 16.94 4.27
C GLU A 21 -20.99 17.06 3.57
N ALA A 22 -21.39 16.01 2.84
CA ALA A 22 -22.71 15.92 2.16
C ALA A 22 -22.93 16.90 0.97
N MET A 23 -21.87 17.34 0.30
CA MET A 23 -22.05 18.04 -0.97
C MET A 23 -22.39 17.06 -2.09
N ASP A 24 -23.32 17.43 -2.93
CA ASP A 24 -23.64 16.71 -4.17
C ASP A 24 -22.44 16.75 -5.14
N PHE A 25 -22.22 15.63 -5.85
CA PHE A 25 -21.11 15.49 -6.80
C PHE A 25 -21.01 16.62 -7.84
N HIS A 26 -22.15 17.16 -8.29
CA HIS A 26 -22.22 18.24 -9.28
C HIS A 26 -22.21 19.65 -8.67
N SER A 27 -22.09 19.77 -7.37
CA SER A 27 -22.03 21.07 -6.71
C SER A 27 -20.86 21.92 -7.21
N SER A 28 -21.06 23.22 -7.34
CA SER A 28 -19.99 24.16 -7.64
C SER A 28 -19.07 24.31 -6.42
N ILE A 29 -17.78 24.13 -6.60
CA ILE A 29 -16.77 24.24 -5.55
C ILE A 29 -16.04 25.57 -5.70
N ASN A 30 -15.98 26.30 -4.60
CA ASN A 30 -15.05 27.43 -4.48
C ASN A 30 -13.75 26.93 -3.83
N PHE A 31 -12.76 26.61 -4.65
CA PHE A 31 -11.48 26.07 -4.19
C PHE A 31 -10.73 27.01 -3.26
N ASP A 32 -10.87 28.34 -3.43
CA ASP A 32 -10.24 29.35 -2.57
C ASP A 32 -10.85 29.38 -1.15
N ALA A 33 -12.00 28.75 -0.97
CA ALA A 33 -12.68 28.67 0.32
C ALA A 33 -12.48 27.33 1.03
N LEU A 34 -11.75 26.39 0.43
CA LEU A 34 -11.41 25.14 1.08
C LEU A 34 -10.36 25.40 2.17
N GLU A 35 -10.57 24.79 3.31
CA GLU A 35 -9.68 24.91 4.46
C GLU A 35 -8.49 23.94 4.30
N ASP A 36 -7.26 24.45 4.31
CA ASP A 36 -6.04 23.68 4.08
C ASP A 36 -5.86 22.57 5.12
N ASP A 37 -6.31 22.76 6.34
CA ASP A 37 -6.21 21.79 7.45
C ASP A 37 -7.24 20.66 7.38
N LYS A 38 -8.20 20.74 6.45
CA LYS A 38 -9.16 19.67 6.14
C LYS A 38 -8.72 18.73 5.01
N TRP A 39 -7.60 19.03 4.39
CA TRP A 39 -6.99 18.08 3.46
C TRP A 39 -6.25 16.99 4.23
N GLU A 40 -6.76 15.77 4.14
CA GLU A 40 -6.20 14.64 4.84
C GLU A 40 -5.19 13.91 3.97
N VAL A 41 -3.99 13.72 4.50
CA VAL A 41 -3.03 12.75 4.00
C VAL A 41 -3.39 11.43 4.62
N MET A 42 -3.67 10.44 3.79
CA MET A 42 -3.95 9.10 4.29
C MET A 42 -2.73 8.52 5.00
N ASP A 43 -2.98 7.68 5.99
CA ASP A 43 -1.91 6.91 6.61
C ASP A 43 -1.08 6.23 5.52
N PRO A 44 0.19 6.62 5.36
CA PRO A 44 1.01 6.11 4.28
C PRO A 44 1.27 4.60 4.38
N THR A 45 1.10 4.01 5.57
CA THR A 45 1.31 2.58 5.78
C THR A 45 0.11 1.75 5.36
N GLY A 46 -1.08 2.36 5.24
CA GLY A 46 -2.33 1.64 5.00
C GLY A 46 -2.75 0.74 6.17
N MET A 47 -2.03 0.81 7.28
CA MET A 47 -2.34 0.03 8.47
C MET A 47 -3.57 0.59 9.18
N ALA A 48 -4.46 -0.29 9.59
CA ALA A 48 -5.61 0.03 10.42
C ALA A 48 -5.17 0.41 11.84
N GLY A 49 -4.54 1.56 11.98
CA GLY A 49 -4.37 2.26 13.26
C GLY A 49 -5.54 3.21 13.44
N ASP A 50 -5.93 3.45 14.62
CA ASP A 50 -7.16 4.06 15.18
C ASP A 50 -7.86 5.22 14.42
N ALA A 51 -7.44 5.72 13.28
CA ALA A 51 -8.09 6.88 12.68
C ALA A 51 -8.09 6.98 11.15
N ASN A 52 -7.24 6.35 10.37
CA ASN A 52 -7.10 6.73 8.96
C ASN A 52 -6.87 5.57 7.99
N VAL A 53 -7.66 4.54 8.10
CA VAL A 53 -7.73 3.50 7.05
C VAL A 53 -8.65 3.96 5.95
N GLY A 54 -8.12 4.74 5.05
CA GLY A 54 -8.86 5.16 3.90
C GLY A 54 -10.05 6.09 4.23
N LEU A 55 -10.33 6.95 3.29
CA LEU A 55 -11.55 7.75 3.33
C LEU A 55 -12.74 6.84 3.04
N GLU A 56 -13.71 6.79 3.92
CA GLU A 56 -14.98 6.12 3.63
C GLU A 56 -15.72 6.90 2.53
N LEU A 57 -15.96 6.24 1.40
CA LEU A 57 -16.80 6.81 0.34
C LEU A 57 -18.27 6.68 0.71
N VAL A 58 -18.90 7.80 1.00
CA VAL A 58 -20.34 7.84 1.30
C VAL A 58 -21.12 7.98 0.01
N ALA A 59 -22.18 7.16 -0.14
CA ALA A 59 -22.99 7.18 -1.35
C ALA A 59 -23.63 8.57 -1.59
N ASN A 60 -23.50 9.06 -2.82
CA ASN A 60 -23.94 10.37 -3.30
C ASN A 60 -23.24 11.58 -2.68
N GLU A 61 -22.16 11.42 -1.93
CA GLU A 61 -21.33 12.50 -1.46
C GLU A 61 -20.13 12.73 -2.37
N LEU A 62 -19.69 13.97 -2.46
CA LEU A 62 -18.50 14.36 -3.20
C LEU A 62 -17.26 14.25 -2.32
N THR A 63 -16.29 13.52 -2.81
CA THR A 63 -14.92 13.55 -2.31
C THR A 63 -14.02 14.25 -3.32
N LEU A 64 -13.20 15.19 -2.86
CA LEU A 64 -12.13 15.75 -3.68
C LEU A 64 -10.84 14.99 -3.41
N VAL A 65 -10.10 14.70 -4.47
CA VAL A 65 -8.80 14.04 -4.39
C VAL A 65 -7.77 14.93 -5.09
N ASP A 66 -6.82 15.46 -4.34
CA ASP A 66 -5.60 16.03 -4.90
C ASP A 66 -4.76 14.87 -5.43
N LEU A 67 -4.50 14.87 -6.72
CA LEU A 67 -3.81 13.79 -7.43
C LEU A 67 -2.30 13.78 -7.18
N GLY A 68 -1.82 14.75 -6.40
CA GLY A 68 -0.42 14.90 -6.05
C GLY A 68 0.44 15.36 -7.22
N LEU A 69 1.64 14.82 -7.30
CA LEU A 69 2.69 15.23 -8.24
C LEU A 69 2.97 14.15 -9.29
N ASP A 70 3.40 14.56 -10.46
CA ASP A 70 3.97 13.65 -11.47
C ASP A 70 5.46 13.37 -11.24
N GLU A 71 6.11 12.70 -12.21
CA GLU A 71 7.54 12.34 -12.13
C GLU A 71 8.47 13.55 -12.21
N GLU A 72 8.00 14.68 -12.75
CA GLU A 72 8.69 15.96 -12.82
C GLU A 72 8.40 16.87 -11.62
N ASN A 73 7.63 16.41 -10.62
CA ASN A 73 7.12 17.14 -9.47
C ASN A 73 6.15 18.29 -9.83
N GLU A 74 5.43 18.14 -10.94
CA GLU A 74 4.37 19.08 -11.31
C GLU A 74 3.01 18.60 -10.79
N PRO A 75 2.12 19.51 -10.30
CA PRO A 75 0.81 19.13 -9.78
C PRO A 75 -0.08 18.48 -10.84
N LEU A 76 -0.64 17.33 -10.53
CA LEU A 76 -1.59 16.61 -11.40
C LEU A 76 -3.02 17.16 -11.32
N GLY A 77 -3.28 18.08 -10.37
CA GLY A 77 -4.58 18.71 -10.17
C GLY A 77 -5.50 17.94 -9.23
N ILE A 78 -6.79 18.27 -9.27
CA ILE A 78 -7.82 17.72 -8.39
C ILE A 78 -8.84 16.96 -9.20
N ALA A 79 -9.20 15.76 -8.74
CA ALA A 79 -10.33 14.99 -9.23
C ALA A 79 -11.50 15.01 -8.26
N ARG A 80 -12.71 14.87 -8.79
CA ARG A 80 -13.93 14.57 -8.03
C ARG A 80 -14.18 13.09 -8.06
N VAL A 81 -14.54 12.53 -6.92
CA VAL A 81 -14.94 11.11 -6.80
C VAL A 81 -16.27 11.04 -6.05
N GLY A 82 -17.19 10.26 -6.57
CA GLY A 82 -18.47 9.95 -5.94
C GLY A 82 -18.78 8.46 -6.04
N LEU A 83 -19.28 7.88 -4.97
CA LEU A 83 -19.81 6.53 -4.98
C LEU A 83 -21.28 6.59 -5.37
N ILE A 84 -21.64 6.06 -6.54
CA ILE A 84 -23.04 6.05 -7.04
C ILE A 84 -23.69 4.68 -6.97
N GLY A 85 -22.91 3.62 -6.71
CA GLY A 85 -23.45 2.28 -6.52
C GLY A 85 -22.45 1.34 -5.87
N LEU A 86 -22.98 0.44 -5.07
CA LEU A 86 -22.23 -0.65 -4.45
C LEU A 86 -23.16 -1.86 -4.35
N ASP A 87 -22.72 -2.99 -4.86
CA ASP A 87 -23.41 -4.27 -4.72
C ASP A 87 -22.40 -5.43 -4.58
N ASP A 88 -22.90 -6.67 -4.63
CA ASP A 88 -22.04 -7.85 -4.49
C ASP A 88 -21.06 -8.01 -5.66
N THR A 89 -21.29 -7.33 -6.77
CA THR A 89 -20.45 -7.43 -7.97
C THR A 89 -19.34 -6.38 -8.02
N GLY A 90 -19.48 -5.27 -7.29
CA GLY A 90 -18.47 -4.22 -7.26
C GLY A 90 -18.99 -2.84 -6.90
N TRP A 91 -18.17 -1.86 -7.20
CA TRP A 91 -18.43 -0.44 -6.99
C TRP A 91 -18.71 0.25 -8.32
N LEU A 92 -19.58 1.22 -8.29
CA LEU A 92 -19.81 2.14 -9.39
C LEU A 92 -19.41 3.55 -8.93
N LEU A 93 -18.32 4.06 -9.49
CA LEU A 93 -17.78 5.36 -9.16
C LEU A 93 -18.10 6.36 -10.26
N GLN A 94 -18.35 7.60 -9.85
CA GLN A 94 -18.38 8.75 -10.74
C GLN A 94 -17.10 9.56 -10.53
N ILE A 95 -16.41 9.91 -11.61
CA ILE A 95 -15.14 10.62 -11.60
C ILE A 95 -15.27 11.82 -12.53
N ALA A 96 -14.74 12.97 -12.12
CA ALA A 96 -14.69 14.16 -12.96
C ALA A 96 -13.46 15.00 -12.64
N ASP A 97 -13.15 15.98 -13.51
CA ASP A 97 -12.17 17.00 -13.21
C ASP A 97 -12.62 17.93 -12.07
N ALA A 98 -11.74 18.79 -11.61
CA ALA A 98 -11.99 19.72 -10.51
C ALA A 98 -13.27 20.57 -10.70
N GLN A 99 -13.59 20.94 -11.93
CA GLN A 99 -14.75 21.74 -12.28
C GLN A 99 -16.05 20.94 -12.39
N GLY A 100 -15.97 19.60 -12.31
CA GLY A 100 -17.11 18.69 -12.50
C GLY A 100 -17.49 18.55 -13.98
N LEU A 101 -16.57 18.90 -14.87
CA LEU A 101 -16.65 18.62 -16.31
C LEU A 101 -16.04 17.26 -16.61
N ASN A 102 -16.16 16.76 -17.83
CA ASN A 102 -15.56 15.49 -18.24
C ASN A 102 -15.86 14.34 -17.26
N THR A 103 -17.14 14.20 -16.93
CA THR A 103 -17.61 13.19 -15.98
C THR A 103 -17.66 11.83 -16.63
N ASP A 104 -16.98 10.86 -16.01
CA ASP A 104 -17.00 9.46 -16.38
C ASP A 104 -17.62 8.61 -15.27
N THR A 105 -18.10 7.43 -15.65
CA THR A 105 -18.58 6.40 -14.73
C THR A 105 -17.70 5.16 -14.87
N VAL A 106 -17.11 4.73 -13.76
CA VAL A 106 -16.19 3.60 -13.70
C VAL A 106 -16.80 2.47 -12.88
N SER A 107 -16.94 1.32 -13.50
CA SER A 107 -17.28 0.08 -12.78
C SER A 107 -16.00 -0.58 -12.30
N VAL A 108 -15.93 -0.83 -11.00
CA VAL A 108 -14.80 -1.49 -10.33
C VAL A 108 -15.31 -2.85 -9.83
N PRO A 109 -15.02 -3.95 -10.53
CA PRO A 109 -15.52 -5.25 -10.14
C PRO A 109 -14.85 -5.75 -8.86
N LYS A 110 -15.61 -6.39 -7.97
CA LYS A 110 -15.05 -7.21 -6.90
C LYS A 110 -14.51 -8.50 -7.50
N LEU A 111 -13.23 -8.71 -7.36
CA LEU A 111 -12.56 -9.91 -7.84
C LEU A 111 -12.24 -10.82 -6.67
N ASP A 112 -12.61 -12.09 -6.79
CA ASP A 112 -12.39 -13.08 -5.74
C ASP A 112 -10.89 -13.19 -5.41
N GLY A 113 -10.58 -13.13 -4.12
CA GLY A 113 -9.22 -13.27 -3.62
C GLY A 113 -8.33 -12.04 -3.79
N CYS A 114 -8.86 -10.92 -4.27
CA CYS A 114 -8.13 -9.64 -4.32
C CYS A 114 -8.58 -8.74 -3.19
N GLU A 115 -7.64 -8.18 -2.44
CA GLU A 115 -7.92 -7.26 -1.34
C GLU A 115 -8.08 -5.83 -1.87
N TRP A 116 -7.30 -5.47 -2.89
CA TRP A 116 -7.23 -4.13 -3.45
C TRP A 116 -7.73 -4.08 -4.90
N HIS A 117 -8.48 -3.04 -5.20
CA HIS A 117 -8.98 -2.76 -6.55
C HIS A 117 -8.54 -1.36 -6.95
N GLN A 118 -7.66 -1.27 -7.92
CA GLN A 118 -7.01 -0.02 -8.31
C GLN A 118 -7.87 0.74 -9.33
N VAL A 119 -7.98 2.06 -9.13
CA VAL A 119 -8.67 2.97 -10.04
C VAL A 119 -7.75 4.13 -10.38
N SER A 120 -7.54 4.36 -11.66
CA SER A 120 -6.89 5.58 -12.13
C SER A 120 -7.91 6.70 -12.25
N LEU A 121 -7.78 7.72 -11.41
CA LEU A 121 -8.62 8.92 -11.49
C LEU A 121 -8.26 9.81 -12.67
N LEU A 122 -7.01 9.75 -13.15
CA LEU A 122 -6.55 10.48 -14.34
C LEU A 122 -7.17 9.95 -15.63
N ASN A 123 -7.39 8.64 -15.70
CA ASN A 123 -7.86 7.97 -16.93
C ASN A 123 -9.27 7.39 -16.77
N SER A 124 -9.91 7.63 -15.63
CA SER A 124 -11.26 7.10 -15.30
C SER A 124 -11.38 5.61 -15.62
N SER A 125 -10.43 4.80 -15.11
CA SER A 125 -10.36 3.37 -15.44
C SER A 125 -9.99 2.52 -14.24
N ALA A 126 -10.63 1.36 -14.12
CA ALA A 126 -10.27 0.34 -13.14
C ALA A 126 -9.17 -0.56 -13.71
N HIS A 127 -8.23 -0.95 -12.84
CA HIS A 127 -7.12 -1.83 -13.17
C HIS A 127 -7.04 -2.95 -12.14
N GLN A 128 -6.69 -4.15 -12.60
CA GLN A 128 -6.33 -5.24 -11.70
C GLN A 128 -4.80 -5.40 -11.77
N VAL A 129 -4.13 -4.94 -10.74
CA VAL A 129 -2.66 -5.01 -10.63
C VAL A 129 -2.26 -6.12 -9.67
N GLU A 130 -3.01 -6.27 -8.58
CA GLU A 130 -2.76 -7.30 -7.59
C GLU A 130 -3.26 -8.66 -8.10
N PRO A 131 -2.39 -9.71 -8.10
CA PRO A 131 -2.86 -11.08 -8.29
C PRO A 131 -3.69 -11.53 -7.08
N PRO A 132 -4.51 -12.60 -7.20
CA PRO A 132 -5.23 -13.13 -6.05
C PRO A 132 -4.30 -13.43 -4.88
N ALA A 133 -4.67 -13.02 -3.67
CA ALA A 133 -3.85 -13.17 -2.46
C ALA A 133 -3.42 -14.62 -2.20
N SER A 134 -4.21 -15.61 -2.68
CA SER A 134 -3.87 -17.04 -2.62
C SER A 134 -2.73 -17.47 -3.57
N SER A 135 -2.25 -16.60 -4.43
CA SER A 135 -1.24 -16.92 -5.45
C SER A 135 0.16 -16.36 -5.15
N TRP A 136 0.31 -15.65 -4.04
CA TRP A 136 1.58 -15.06 -3.66
C TRP A 136 1.73 -14.98 -2.13
N GLU A 137 2.95 -15.03 -1.65
CA GLU A 137 3.30 -14.94 -0.23
C GLU A 137 4.12 -13.68 0.08
N VAL A 138 4.83 -13.15 -0.90
CA VAL A 138 5.69 -11.96 -0.74
C VAL A 138 5.56 -11.06 -1.96
N CYS A 139 5.31 -9.78 -1.73
CA CYS A 139 5.28 -8.73 -2.74
C CYS A 139 6.47 -7.79 -2.54
N ILE A 140 7.30 -7.63 -3.58
CA ILE A 140 8.37 -6.63 -3.60
C ILE A 140 7.81 -5.38 -4.23
N THR A 141 7.73 -4.29 -3.47
CA THR A 141 7.10 -3.05 -3.95
C THR A 141 7.68 -1.81 -3.29
N GLN A 142 7.31 -0.66 -3.82
CA GLN A 142 7.46 0.61 -3.12
C GLN A 142 6.21 0.89 -2.30
N TYR A 143 6.41 1.31 -1.05
CA TYR A 143 5.33 1.73 -0.17
C TYR A 143 5.80 2.84 0.76
N MET A 144 4.86 3.53 1.38
CA MET A 144 5.21 4.53 2.38
C MET A 144 5.38 3.89 3.74
N GLU A 145 6.42 4.32 4.43
CA GLU A 145 6.67 3.96 5.83
C GLU A 145 6.80 5.23 6.67
N LEU A 146 6.48 5.17 7.94
CA LEU A 146 6.69 6.26 8.88
C LEU A 146 8.02 6.09 9.59
N LEU A 147 9.04 6.81 9.15
CA LEU A 147 10.32 6.85 9.85
C LEU A 147 10.15 7.53 11.21
N ASP A 148 10.67 6.89 12.26
CA ASP A 148 10.49 7.33 13.66
C ASP A 148 9.02 7.54 14.06
N GLY A 149 8.07 6.91 13.35
CA GLY A 149 6.64 7.02 13.60
C GLY A 149 5.98 8.34 13.16
N GLU A 150 6.72 9.23 12.48
CA GLU A 150 6.23 10.58 12.16
C GLU A 150 6.47 11.01 10.72
N ILE A 151 7.56 10.56 10.10
CA ILE A 151 8.01 11.10 8.81
C ILE A 151 7.63 10.12 7.68
N PRO A 152 6.68 10.48 6.81
CA PRO A 152 6.35 9.66 5.64
C PRO A 152 7.56 9.56 4.71
N TYR A 153 7.98 8.35 4.40
CA TYR A 153 9.12 8.09 3.54
C TYR A 153 8.85 6.92 2.58
N LEU A 154 9.09 7.13 1.29
CA LEU A 154 8.92 6.09 0.28
C LEU A 154 10.06 5.09 0.34
N VAL A 155 9.74 3.84 0.62
CA VAL A 155 10.72 2.75 0.74
C VAL A 155 10.47 1.67 -0.31
N VAL A 156 11.50 0.91 -0.65
CA VAL A 156 11.36 -0.38 -1.33
C VAL A 156 11.49 -1.47 -0.28
N GLY A 157 10.50 -2.32 -0.17
CA GLY A 157 10.50 -3.41 0.80
C GLY A 157 9.68 -4.60 0.34
N LEU A 158 9.47 -5.51 1.26
CA LEU A 158 8.71 -6.74 1.06
C LEU A 158 7.48 -6.71 1.95
N LEU A 159 6.33 -6.92 1.33
CA LEU A 159 5.03 -7.00 1.98
C LEU A 159 4.49 -8.41 1.89
N THR A 160 3.64 -8.78 2.84
CA THR A 160 2.95 -10.09 2.87
C THR A 160 1.43 -9.87 2.90
N PRO A 161 0.61 -10.77 2.32
CA PRO A 161 -0.83 -10.67 2.44
C PRO A 161 -1.24 -10.87 3.90
N THR A 162 -2.00 -9.91 4.44
CA THR A 162 -2.61 -10.02 5.77
C THR A 162 -3.50 -11.26 5.85
N ASP A 163 -3.65 -11.82 7.04
CA ASP A 163 -4.48 -13.01 7.33
C ASP A 163 -4.00 -14.33 6.70
N ARG A 164 -3.03 -14.30 5.78
CA ARG A 164 -2.55 -15.49 5.06
C ARG A 164 -1.10 -15.84 5.32
N VAL A 165 -0.27 -14.84 5.58
CA VAL A 165 1.16 -15.01 5.83
C VAL A 165 1.51 -14.35 7.14
N GLN A 166 2.30 -15.04 7.93
CA GLN A 166 2.83 -14.55 9.19
C GLN A 166 4.35 -14.64 9.16
N VAL A 167 5.02 -13.68 9.76
CA VAL A 167 6.47 -13.57 9.73
C VAL A 167 7.02 -13.43 11.15
N TYR A 168 8.12 -14.13 11.43
CA TYR A 168 8.95 -13.90 12.59
C TYR A 168 10.34 -13.46 12.15
N GLU A 169 10.77 -12.28 12.58
CA GLU A 169 12.13 -11.78 12.36
C GLU A 169 13.03 -12.25 13.49
N THR A 170 14.24 -12.67 13.16
CA THR A 170 15.31 -12.95 14.14
C THR A 170 16.63 -12.36 13.68
N ARG A 171 17.46 -12.00 14.67
CA ARG A 171 18.86 -11.59 14.48
C ARG A 171 19.85 -12.63 15.03
N GLU A 172 19.37 -13.79 15.43
CA GLU A 172 20.19 -14.90 15.82
C GLU A 172 20.58 -15.73 14.60
N VAL A 173 21.71 -15.42 13.99
CA VAL A 173 22.03 -15.67 12.59
C VAL A 173 22.81 -16.93 12.36
N ASP A 174 22.31 -18.06 12.76
CA ASP A 174 22.81 -19.33 12.21
C ASP A 174 21.78 -19.93 11.26
N TRP A 175 21.92 -19.64 9.97
CA TRP A 175 21.09 -20.18 8.90
C TRP A 175 20.93 -21.70 8.98
N GLU A 176 22.03 -22.42 9.29
CA GLU A 176 21.99 -23.88 9.39
C GLU A 176 21.22 -24.37 10.61
N THR A 177 21.34 -23.66 11.72
CA THR A 177 20.57 -23.95 12.93
C THR A 177 19.08 -23.67 12.70
N TRP A 178 18.71 -22.55 12.08
CA TRP A 178 17.33 -22.18 11.83
C TRP A 178 16.60 -23.09 10.85
N LYS A 179 17.30 -23.80 9.97
CA LYS A 179 16.72 -24.85 9.10
C LYS A 179 16.10 -25.99 9.90
N THR A 180 16.58 -26.27 11.09
CA THR A 180 16.21 -27.47 11.87
C THR A 180 15.56 -27.16 13.21
N ASN A 181 15.58 -25.91 13.67
CA ASN A 181 14.94 -25.52 14.91
C ASN A 181 13.40 -25.64 14.80
N SER A 182 12.74 -25.97 15.91
CA SER A 182 11.29 -25.85 15.99
C SER A 182 10.89 -24.36 15.99
N TRP A 183 9.76 -24.06 15.32
CA TRP A 183 9.16 -22.73 15.29
C TRP A 183 7.84 -22.67 16.07
N ASP A 184 7.51 -23.74 16.83
CA ASP A 184 6.23 -23.86 17.52
C ASP A 184 6.01 -22.80 18.61
N ASP A 185 7.11 -22.33 19.22
CA ASP A 185 7.07 -21.35 20.33
C ASP A 185 7.36 -19.92 19.85
N LEU A 186 7.46 -19.68 18.54
CA LEU A 186 7.71 -18.32 18.00
C LEU A 186 6.43 -17.52 17.92
N GLU A 187 6.52 -16.25 18.26
CA GLU A 187 5.43 -15.27 18.12
C GLU A 187 5.49 -14.62 16.74
N PHE A 188 4.73 -15.16 15.81
CA PHE A 188 4.67 -14.64 14.44
C PHE A 188 3.83 -13.37 14.37
N SER A 189 4.31 -12.36 13.65
CA SER A 189 3.56 -11.15 13.31
C SER A 189 2.69 -11.39 12.07
N PRO A 190 1.41 -11.02 12.10
CA PRO A 190 0.54 -11.00 10.92
C PRO A 190 0.63 -9.68 10.14
N GLU A 191 1.48 -8.76 10.55
CA GLU A 191 1.61 -7.44 9.95
C GLU A 191 2.07 -7.54 8.49
N TRP A 192 1.42 -6.80 7.60
CA TRP A 192 1.71 -6.83 6.17
C TRP A 192 3.15 -6.42 5.82
N ASN A 193 3.77 -5.55 6.63
CA ASN A 193 5.15 -5.09 6.49
C ASN A 193 6.13 -5.77 7.47
N ALA A 194 5.80 -6.97 7.98
CA ALA A 194 6.64 -7.68 8.95
C ALA A 194 8.04 -8.05 8.42
N ILE A 195 8.24 -8.13 7.10
CA ILE A 195 9.57 -8.18 6.48
C ILE A 195 10.08 -6.75 6.26
N GLY A 196 9.24 -5.91 5.68
CA GLY A 196 9.45 -4.48 5.56
C GLY A 196 10.62 -4.07 4.67
N TYR A 197 11.25 -2.97 5.03
CA TYR A 197 12.34 -2.34 4.28
C TYR A 197 13.68 -2.32 5.03
N ASP A 198 13.69 -2.56 6.33
CA ASP A 198 14.81 -2.33 7.25
C ASP A 198 15.83 -3.50 7.28
N TRP A 199 15.69 -4.43 6.35
CA TRP A 199 16.71 -5.45 6.03
C TRP A 199 17.92 -4.87 5.28
N LYS A 200 17.87 -3.56 4.94
CA LYS A 200 18.97 -2.81 4.35
C LYS A 200 19.19 -1.51 5.08
N ILE A 201 20.44 -1.11 5.22
CA ILE A 201 20.89 0.08 5.93
C ILE A 201 21.47 1.06 4.91
N PHE A 202 20.99 2.31 4.92
CA PHE A 202 21.55 3.36 4.09
C PHE A 202 22.75 4.01 4.79
N ASP A 203 23.91 3.96 4.16
CA ASP A 203 25.10 4.66 4.63
C ASP A 203 25.19 6.04 3.97
N LEU A 204 24.98 7.09 4.76
CA LEU A 204 25.06 8.48 4.30
C LEU A 204 26.45 8.87 3.77
N SER A 205 27.50 8.22 4.23
CA SER A 205 28.88 8.57 3.83
C SER A 205 29.22 8.06 2.43
N THR A 206 28.68 6.92 2.05
CA THR A 206 28.87 6.28 0.74
C THR A 206 27.68 6.49 -0.20
N SER A 207 26.56 6.99 0.32
CA SER A 207 25.29 7.10 -0.39
C SER A 207 24.83 5.75 -0.99
N ALA A 208 25.04 4.66 -0.26
CA ALA A 208 24.74 3.31 -0.69
C ALA A 208 23.99 2.53 0.39
N TYR A 209 23.21 1.56 -0.05
CA TYR A 209 22.59 0.58 0.84
C TYR A 209 23.50 -0.62 1.05
N THR A 210 23.49 -1.16 2.27
CA THR A 210 24.10 -2.44 2.63
C THR A 210 23.00 -3.36 3.18
N VAL A 211 23.03 -4.63 2.81
CA VAL A 211 22.12 -5.62 3.40
C VAL A 211 22.50 -5.88 4.85
N ASP A 212 21.52 -5.91 5.74
CA ASP A 212 21.68 -6.37 7.11
C ASP A 212 21.67 -7.91 7.12
N TYR A 213 22.84 -8.51 6.99
CA TYR A 213 22.99 -9.98 6.95
C TYR A 213 22.70 -10.65 8.30
N ASP A 214 22.46 -9.85 9.35
CA ASP A 214 22.09 -10.36 10.67
C ASP A 214 20.57 -10.60 10.81
N LYS A 215 19.79 -10.41 9.75
CA LYS A 215 18.35 -10.70 9.73
C LYS A 215 18.02 -12.01 9.01
N LEU A 216 17.23 -12.82 9.67
CA LEU A 216 16.52 -13.96 9.08
C LEU A 216 15.02 -13.81 9.29
N TYR A 217 14.24 -14.31 8.36
CA TYR A 217 12.79 -14.30 8.42
C TYR A 217 12.26 -15.72 8.35
N CYS A 218 11.45 -16.09 9.32
CA CYS A 218 10.65 -17.29 9.32
C CYS A 218 9.28 -16.92 8.78
N VAL A 219 8.90 -17.44 7.64
CA VAL A 219 7.63 -17.13 6.96
C VAL A 219 6.73 -18.35 7.04
N ARG A 220 5.51 -18.19 7.52
CA ARG A 220 4.51 -19.25 7.63
C ARG A 220 3.26 -18.86 6.84
N THR A 221 2.82 -19.74 5.95
CA THR A 221 1.60 -19.55 5.16
C THR A 221 0.36 -20.09 5.87
N GLU A 222 -0.83 -19.67 5.44
CA GLU A 222 -2.11 -20.19 5.94
C GLU A 222 -2.22 -21.71 5.79
N GLU A 223 -1.65 -22.27 4.72
CA GLU A 223 -1.61 -23.72 4.48
C GLU A 223 -0.62 -24.47 5.38
N GLY A 224 0.10 -23.76 6.24
CA GLY A 224 1.09 -24.33 7.17
C GLY A 224 2.43 -24.63 6.53
N ARG A 225 2.71 -24.11 5.33
CA ARG A 225 4.07 -24.18 4.75
C ARG A 225 4.98 -23.20 5.48
N GLU A 226 6.22 -23.58 5.66
CA GLU A 226 7.22 -22.80 6.38
C GLU A 226 8.45 -22.55 5.50
N PHE A 227 8.89 -21.31 5.46
CA PHE A 227 10.06 -20.89 4.69
C PHE A 227 11.03 -20.11 5.57
N LEU A 228 12.30 -20.50 5.53
CA LEU A 228 13.37 -19.67 6.07
C LEU A 228 13.89 -18.77 4.96
N MET A 229 13.96 -17.44 5.18
CA MET A 229 14.35 -16.46 4.19
C MET A 229 15.43 -15.51 4.71
N ARG A 230 16.33 -15.08 3.84
CA ARG A 230 17.29 -14.00 4.08
C ARG A 230 17.52 -13.16 2.83
N MET A 231 17.83 -11.89 3.04
CA MET A 231 18.17 -10.97 1.96
C MET A 231 19.65 -11.12 1.59
N LEU A 232 19.94 -10.96 0.29
CA LEU A 232 21.29 -11.11 -0.24
C LEU A 232 21.80 -9.83 -0.90
N ASP A 233 20.94 -9.09 -1.63
CA ASP A 233 21.35 -7.87 -2.34
C ASP A 233 20.14 -6.95 -2.60
N PHE A 234 20.44 -5.68 -2.84
CA PHE A 234 19.50 -4.63 -3.25
C PHE A 234 19.85 -4.03 -4.61
N TYR A 235 20.95 -4.44 -5.21
CA TYR A 235 21.46 -3.89 -6.45
C TYR A 235 21.45 -4.92 -7.58
N ASP A 236 21.31 -4.43 -8.80
CA ASP A 236 21.60 -5.24 -9.99
C ASP A 236 23.11 -5.28 -10.29
N ALA A 237 23.50 -6.02 -11.32
CA ALA A 237 24.90 -6.14 -11.75
C ALA A 237 25.51 -4.82 -12.25
N ASN A 238 24.69 -3.79 -12.50
CA ASN A 238 25.14 -2.45 -12.92
C ASN A 238 25.15 -1.45 -11.76
N GLY A 239 24.74 -1.86 -10.57
CA GLY A 239 24.66 -1.00 -9.38
C GLY A 239 23.35 -0.19 -9.28
N ASN A 240 22.30 -0.55 -10.02
CA ASN A 240 21.00 0.08 -9.88
C ASN A 240 20.26 -0.48 -8.66
N THR A 241 19.69 0.40 -7.84
CA THR A 241 18.89 0.06 -6.65
C THR A 241 17.53 -0.56 -7.02
N GLY A 242 16.86 -1.15 -6.03
CA GLY A 242 15.51 -1.72 -6.20
C GLY A 242 15.49 -3.14 -6.77
N ASN A 243 16.65 -3.76 -6.94
CA ASN A 243 16.78 -5.12 -7.44
C ASN A 243 17.01 -6.09 -6.28
N VAL A 244 15.93 -6.47 -5.62
CA VAL A 244 15.98 -7.31 -4.43
C VAL A 244 16.34 -8.73 -4.77
N THR A 245 17.41 -9.24 -4.14
CA THR A 245 17.81 -10.64 -4.20
C THR A 245 17.70 -11.28 -2.82
N PHE A 246 17.05 -12.42 -2.73
CA PHE A 246 16.91 -13.17 -1.48
C PHE A 246 17.07 -14.66 -1.70
N GLU A 247 17.33 -15.38 -0.63
CA GLU A 247 17.31 -16.84 -0.59
C GLU A 247 16.14 -17.28 0.30
N ALA A 248 15.36 -18.25 -0.17
CA ALA A 248 14.29 -18.87 0.60
C ALA A 248 14.42 -20.39 0.54
N LEU A 249 14.23 -21.05 1.66
CA LEU A 249 14.24 -22.49 1.80
C LEU A 249 12.93 -22.95 2.45
N GLU A 250 12.18 -23.78 1.76
CA GLU A 250 11.03 -24.50 2.35
C GLU A 250 11.51 -25.60 3.29
N ARG A 251 10.83 -25.74 4.43
CA ARG A 251 11.16 -26.69 5.51
C ARG A 251 10.26 -27.90 5.48
#